data_839755582485d720e147bbbddefd8a26
#
_entry.id   839755582485d720e147bbbddefd8a26
#
_cell.length_a   1.000
_cell.length_b   1.000
_cell.length_c   1.000
_cell.angle_alpha   90.00
_cell.angle_beta   90.00
_cell.angle_gamma   90.00
#
_symmetry.space_group_name_H-M   'P 1'
#
loop_
_entity.id
_entity.type
_entity.pdbx_description
1 polymer ?
#
loop_
_entity_poly.entity_id
_entity_poly.type
_entity_poly.pdbx_seq_one_letter_code
_entity_poly.pdbx_strand_id
1 'polypeptide(L)'
;MMINKTRILNEFIELVSVPCPSKDEKAEADLLVQKLQAMGLEVKVDDAGRKIGGTTGNVWAFLPGNVEGAAGLFFEAHMDSVPPTTGTKVVRRDGVLYSDGTTTLGGDDKVGIAAVLEAVRAVQEQNIPHGDIQLCFTIAEEIGCLGVVNLDPKDIRADLGYC
;
A
#
# COMPACT_ATOMS: atom_id res chain seq x y z
N MET A 1 17.04 5.89 -11.84
CA MET A 1 16.56 5.18 -10.64
C MET A 1 16.69 3.68 -10.88
N MET A 2 17.37 2.96 -9.98
CA MET A 2 17.47 1.50 -10.04
C MET A 2 16.46 0.88 -9.08
N ILE A 3 15.66 -0.04 -9.59
CA ILE A 3 14.66 -0.80 -8.84
C ILE A 3 15.22 -2.17 -8.47
N ASN A 4 15.04 -2.59 -7.23
CA ASN A 4 15.44 -3.92 -6.79
C ASN A 4 14.34 -4.95 -7.12
N LYS A 5 14.48 -5.61 -8.26
CA LYS A 5 13.48 -6.57 -8.77
C LYS A 5 13.24 -7.76 -7.82
N THR A 6 14.23 -8.17 -7.06
CA THR A 6 14.08 -9.27 -6.10
C THR A 6 13.31 -8.80 -4.88
N ARG A 7 13.57 -7.58 -4.41
CA ARG A 7 12.88 -7.01 -3.24
C ARG A 7 11.41 -6.78 -3.55
N ILE A 8 11.06 -6.15 -4.68
CA ILE A 8 9.65 -5.92 -5.04
C ILE A 8 8.89 -7.23 -5.23
N LEU A 9 9.52 -8.26 -5.79
CA LEU A 9 8.91 -9.58 -5.93
C LEU A 9 8.62 -10.22 -4.56
N ASN A 10 9.58 -10.18 -3.64
CA ASN A 10 9.41 -10.73 -2.30
C ASN A 10 8.38 -9.92 -1.49
N GLU A 11 8.38 -8.60 -1.64
CA GLU A 11 7.38 -7.71 -1.05
C GLU A 11 5.97 -8.09 -1.50
N PHE A 12 5.76 -8.21 -2.80
CA PHE A 12 4.47 -8.63 -3.35
C PHE A 12 4.02 -9.99 -2.81
N ILE A 13 4.91 -11.00 -2.80
CA ILE A 13 4.60 -12.33 -2.29
C ILE A 13 4.21 -12.28 -0.80
N GLU A 14 4.90 -11.47 0.00
CA GLU A 14 4.59 -11.29 1.42
C GLU A 14 3.20 -10.67 1.59
N LEU A 15 2.91 -9.57 0.90
CA LEU A 15 1.63 -8.86 0.98
C LEU A 15 0.44 -9.77 0.59
N VAL A 16 0.53 -10.49 -0.53
CA VAL A 16 -0.57 -11.38 -0.96
C VAL A 16 -0.72 -12.62 -0.07
N SER A 17 0.27 -12.93 0.77
CA SER A 17 0.20 -14.04 1.71
C SER A 17 -0.55 -13.69 2.99
N VAL A 18 -0.80 -12.40 3.26
CA VAL A 18 -1.62 -11.94 4.39
C VAL A 18 -3.09 -11.99 3.99
N PRO A 19 -3.94 -12.72 4.72
CA PRO A 19 -5.39 -12.66 4.50
C PRO A 19 -5.91 -11.24 4.74
N CYS A 20 -6.57 -10.66 3.75
CA CYS A 20 -7.00 -9.27 3.81
C CYS A 20 -8.34 -9.06 3.09
N PRO A 21 -9.45 -9.69 3.53
CA PRO A 21 -10.75 -9.40 2.96
C PRO A 21 -11.25 -8.03 3.42
N SER A 22 -12.10 -7.38 2.60
CA SER A 22 -12.69 -6.08 2.94
C SER A 22 -13.32 -6.08 4.33
N LYS A 23 -13.04 -5.04 5.12
CA LYS A 23 -13.37 -4.83 6.54
C LYS A 23 -12.58 -5.65 7.56
N ASP A 24 -11.68 -6.51 7.13
CA ASP A 24 -10.77 -7.27 8.01
C ASP A 24 -9.31 -7.15 7.55
N GLU A 25 -8.87 -5.91 7.37
CA GLU A 25 -7.54 -5.55 6.84
C GLU A 25 -6.48 -5.35 7.95
N LYS A 26 -6.83 -5.57 9.22
CA LYS A 26 -5.95 -5.25 10.37
C LYS A 26 -4.55 -5.86 10.25
N ALA A 27 -4.45 -7.12 9.84
CA ALA A 27 -3.17 -7.82 9.74
C ALA A 27 -2.26 -7.18 8.66
N GLU A 28 -2.83 -6.82 7.52
CA GLU A 28 -2.13 -6.14 6.43
C GLU A 28 -1.72 -4.71 6.84
N ALA A 29 -2.65 -3.98 7.46
CA ALA A 29 -2.37 -2.63 7.96
C ALA A 29 -1.22 -2.62 8.97
N ASP A 30 -1.20 -3.57 9.92
CA ASP A 30 -0.12 -3.68 10.90
C ASP A 30 1.24 -3.98 10.24
N LEU A 31 1.26 -4.87 9.24
CA LEU A 31 2.44 -5.17 8.45
C LEU A 31 2.95 -3.91 7.71
N LEU A 32 2.06 -3.17 7.05
CA LEU A 32 2.40 -1.95 6.33
C LEU A 32 2.91 -0.86 7.27
N VAL A 33 2.27 -0.66 8.42
CA VAL A 33 2.73 0.28 9.46
C VAL A 33 4.16 -0.05 9.88
N GLN A 34 4.47 -1.32 10.18
CA GLN A 34 5.82 -1.74 10.56
C GLN A 34 6.84 -1.47 9.45
N LYS A 35 6.50 -1.79 8.19
CA LYS A 35 7.39 -1.57 7.05
C LYS A 35 7.68 -0.08 6.81
N LEU A 36 6.65 0.75 6.83
CA LEU A 36 6.77 2.19 6.62
C LEU A 36 7.57 2.87 7.75
N GLN A 37 7.34 2.47 9.00
CA GLN A 37 8.13 2.95 10.14
C GLN A 37 9.61 2.50 10.04
N ALA A 38 9.87 1.27 9.62
CA ALA A 38 11.24 0.79 9.40
C ALA A 38 11.96 1.53 8.26
N MET A 39 11.21 2.11 7.32
CA MET A 39 11.73 2.99 6.28
C MET A 39 11.92 4.45 6.76
N GLY A 40 11.58 4.76 8.01
CA GLY A 40 11.72 6.09 8.60
C GLY A 40 10.63 7.09 8.22
N LEU A 41 9.50 6.63 7.69
CA LEU A 41 8.36 7.50 7.39
C LEU A 41 7.55 7.81 8.65
N GLU A 42 6.94 8.98 8.68
CA GLU A 42 5.88 9.29 9.65
C GLU A 42 4.62 8.53 9.25
N VAL A 43 4.02 7.75 10.18
CA VAL A 43 2.89 6.86 9.88
C VAL A 43 1.73 7.14 10.82
N LYS A 44 0.51 7.22 10.27
CA LYS A 44 -0.75 7.27 11.02
C LYS A 44 -1.76 6.29 10.43
N VAL A 45 -2.68 5.81 11.27
CA VAL A 45 -3.89 5.08 10.83
C VAL A 45 -5.08 5.96 11.18
N ASP A 46 -5.97 6.20 10.21
CA ASP A 46 -7.16 7.03 10.41
C ASP A 46 -8.33 6.25 11.05
N ASP A 47 -9.49 6.88 11.16
CA ASP A 47 -10.68 6.29 11.78
C ASP A 47 -11.72 5.74 10.78
N ALA A 48 -11.38 5.66 9.49
CA ALA A 48 -12.31 5.21 8.44
C ALA A 48 -12.94 3.87 8.77
N GLY A 49 -12.16 2.91 9.28
CA GLY A 49 -12.67 1.60 9.66
C GLY A 49 -13.78 1.65 10.71
N ARG A 50 -13.70 2.56 11.68
CA ARG A 50 -14.75 2.75 12.69
C ARG A 50 -16.09 3.15 12.05
N LYS A 51 -16.03 3.97 11.00
CA LYS A 51 -17.23 4.48 10.30
C LYS A 51 -17.94 3.40 9.50
N ILE A 52 -17.22 2.38 9.06
CA ILE A 52 -17.76 1.31 8.20
C ILE A 52 -17.90 -0.05 8.90
N GLY A 53 -17.52 -0.13 10.18
CA GLY A 53 -17.50 -1.40 10.94
C GLY A 53 -16.37 -2.34 10.50
N GLY A 54 -15.21 -1.78 10.12
CA GLY A 54 -13.99 -2.50 9.80
C GLY A 54 -13.05 -2.63 10.99
N THR A 55 -12.00 -3.43 10.83
CA THR A 55 -11.02 -3.75 11.90
C THR A 55 -9.87 -2.76 11.99
N THR A 56 -9.66 -1.92 10.97
CA THR A 56 -8.61 -0.88 10.90
C THR A 56 -9.09 0.30 10.07
N GLY A 57 -8.31 1.40 10.02
CA GLY A 57 -8.48 2.53 9.12
C GLY A 57 -7.51 2.51 7.95
N ASN A 58 -7.54 3.55 7.10
CA ASN A 58 -6.55 3.74 6.07
C ASN A 58 -5.17 4.00 6.71
N VAL A 59 -4.12 3.45 6.11
CA VAL A 59 -2.74 3.64 6.56
C VAL A 59 -2.12 4.78 5.76
N TRP A 60 -1.72 5.83 6.45
CA TRP A 60 -1.08 7.00 5.89
C TRP A 60 0.41 7.00 6.21
N ALA A 61 1.23 7.42 5.25
CA ALA A 61 2.64 7.64 5.50
C ALA A 61 3.15 8.90 4.79
N PHE A 62 4.17 9.52 5.36
CA PHE A 62 4.74 10.75 4.87
C PHE A 62 6.27 10.69 4.89
N LEU A 63 6.86 11.05 3.75
CA LEU A 63 8.29 11.28 3.58
C LEU A 63 8.50 12.74 3.20
N PRO A 64 9.14 13.56 4.06
CA PRO A 64 9.44 14.95 3.74
C PRO A 64 10.33 15.06 2.51
N GLY A 65 10.02 16.04 1.66
CA GLY A 65 10.84 16.37 0.51
C GLY A 65 12.24 16.86 0.89
N ASN A 66 13.18 16.65 0.00
CA ASN A 66 14.57 17.12 0.14
C ASN A 66 14.92 18.26 -0.83
N VAL A 67 13.95 18.75 -1.61
CA VAL A 67 14.07 19.88 -2.54
C VAL A 67 12.96 20.89 -2.26
N GLU A 68 13.34 22.09 -1.87
CA GLU A 68 12.41 23.19 -1.64
C GLU A 68 11.67 23.56 -2.93
N GLY A 69 10.34 23.73 -2.85
CA GLY A 69 9.49 24.11 -3.97
C GLY A 69 9.25 23.00 -5.01
N ALA A 70 9.76 21.79 -4.80
CA ALA A 70 9.41 20.68 -5.66
C ALA A 70 7.97 20.22 -5.39
N ALA A 71 7.26 19.79 -6.45
CA ALA A 71 5.89 19.31 -6.34
C ALA A 71 5.77 18.11 -5.39
N GLY A 72 4.76 18.16 -4.52
CA GLY A 72 4.38 17.05 -3.65
C GLY A 72 3.65 15.96 -4.45
N LEU A 73 3.93 14.70 -4.10
CA LEU A 73 3.33 13.53 -4.74
C LEU A 73 2.46 12.77 -3.73
N PHE A 74 1.31 12.30 -4.18
CA PHE A 74 0.43 11.41 -3.43
C PHE A 74 0.28 10.09 -4.19
N PHE A 75 0.45 8.98 -3.49
CA PHE A 75 0.20 7.65 -4.02
C PHE A 75 -0.85 6.96 -3.17
N GLU A 76 -1.84 6.39 -3.85
CA GLU A 76 -2.90 5.60 -3.23
C GLU A 76 -2.88 4.19 -3.83
N ALA A 77 -3.21 3.20 -3.00
CA ALA A 77 -3.47 1.82 -3.37
C ALA A 77 -4.34 1.18 -2.28
N HIS A 78 -5.22 0.22 -2.62
CA HIS A 78 -6.03 -0.41 -1.59
C HIS A 78 -5.40 -1.67 -1.02
N MET A 79 -5.70 -1.94 0.27
CA MET A 79 -5.15 -3.09 0.99
C MET A 79 -5.97 -4.35 0.84
N ASP A 80 -7.30 -4.22 0.73
CA ASP A 80 -8.20 -5.38 0.70
C ASP A 80 -8.16 -6.12 -0.63
N SER A 81 -8.62 -7.35 -0.60
CA SER A 81 -8.68 -8.23 -1.77
C SER A 81 -9.96 -9.04 -1.74
N VAL A 82 -10.47 -9.38 -2.93
CA VAL A 82 -11.65 -10.24 -3.10
C VAL A 82 -11.40 -11.63 -2.53
N PRO A 83 -12.29 -12.15 -1.64
CA PRO A 83 -12.17 -13.50 -1.09
C PRO A 83 -12.26 -14.60 -2.17
N PRO A 84 -11.70 -15.80 -1.91
CA PRO A 84 -11.01 -16.24 -0.70
C PRO A 84 -9.54 -15.80 -0.66
N THR A 85 -9.07 -15.30 0.50
CA THR A 85 -7.71 -14.75 0.69
C THR A 85 -6.86 -15.56 1.68
N THR A 86 -7.45 -16.52 2.39
CA THR A 86 -6.74 -17.25 3.43
C THR A 86 -5.90 -18.39 2.87
N GLY A 87 -4.60 -18.36 3.16
CA GLY A 87 -3.65 -19.41 2.77
C GLY A 87 -3.22 -19.31 1.31
N THR A 88 -3.21 -18.11 0.74
CA THR A 88 -2.76 -17.86 -0.64
C THR A 88 -1.35 -18.43 -0.87
N LYS A 89 -1.23 -19.25 -1.89
CA LYS A 89 0.03 -19.84 -2.34
C LYS A 89 0.37 -19.30 -3.72
N VAL A 90 1.49 -18.56 -3.77
CA VAL A 90 1.97 -17.97 -5.02
C VAL A 90 2.73 -19.01 -5.82
N VAL A 91 2.35 -19.20 -7.07
CA VAL A 91 2.99 -20.07 -8.05
C VAL A 91 3.57 -19.24 -9.17
N ARG A 92 4.86 -19.42 -9.48
CA ARG A 92 5.52 -18.73 -10.60
C ARG A 92 5.62 -19.68 -11.81
N ARG A 93 5.09 -19.23 -12.97
CA ARG A 93 5.20 -19.93 -14.24
C ARG A 93 5.54 -18.92 -15.34
N ASP A 94 6.56 -19.16 -16.11
CA ASP A 94 6.97 -18.34 -17.27
C ASP A 94 7.09 -16.83 -16.96
N GLY A 95 7.58 -16.51 -15.77
CA GLY A 95 7.75 -15.14 -15.32
C GLY A 95 6.50 -14.45 -14.78
N VAL A 96 5.35 -15.12 -14.78
CA VAL A 96 4.07 -14.65 -14.26
C VAL A 96 3.77 -15.30 -12.91
N LEU A 97 3.14 -14.55 -12.00
CA LEU A 97 2.69 -15.03 -10.69
C LEU A 97 1.19 -15.37 -10.75
N TYR A 98 0.84 -16.49 -10.17
CA TYR A 98 -0.53 -16.99 -10.05
C TYR A 98 -0.79 -17.43 -8.61
N SER A 99 -2.05 -17.52 -8.22
CA SER A 99 -2.42 -18.37 -7.09
C SER A 99 -2.36 -19.86 -7.52
N ASP A 100 -2.37 -20.77 -6.55
CA ASP A 100 -2.48 -22.21 -6.84
C ASP A 100 -3.90 -22.64 -7.28
N GLY A 101 -4.83 -21.71 -7.34
CA GLY A 101 -6.24 -21.90 -7.70
C GLY A 101 -7.17 -22.15 -6.51
N THR A 102 -6.64 -22.20 -5.28
CA THR A 102 -7.47 -22.34 -4.07
C THR A 102 -7.94 -21.00 -3.50
N THR A 103 -7.25 -19.91 -3.85
CA THR A 103 -7.59 -18.53 -3.47
C THR A 103 -7.52 -17.60 -4.67
N THR A 104 -7.98 -16.36 -4.50
CA THR A 104 -7.55 -15.25 -5.36
C THR A 104 -6.05 -15.02 -5.15
N LEU A 105 -5.36 -14.42 -6.14
CA LEU A 105 -3.97 -13.99 -5.95
C LEU A 105 -3.90 -12.74 -5.07
N GLY A 106 -4.89 -11.87 -5.16
CA GLY A 106 -4.89 -10.57 -4.48
C GLY A 106 -3.89 -9.59 -5.08
N GLY A 107 -3.63 -9.69 -6.39
CA GLY A 107 -2.71 -8.79 -7.09
C GLY A 107 -3.24 -7.36 -7.17
N ASP A 108 -4.52 -7.21 -7.22
CA ASP A 108 -5.28 -5.98 -7.13
C ASP A 108 -5.59 -5.67 -5.65
N ASP A 109 -5.04 -4.60 -5.01
CA ASP A 109 -3.97 -3.76 -5.57
C ASP A 109 -2.64 -3.91 -4.79
N LYS A 110 -2.30 -5.12 -4.32
CA LYS A 110 -1.00 -5.40 -3.66
C LYS A 110 0.19 -5.09 -4.59
N VAL A 111 -0.03 -5.13 -5.91
CA VAL A 111 1.03 -4.78 -6.86
C VAL A 111 1.33 -3.28 -6.80
N GLY A 112 0.32 -2.43 -6.66
CA GLY A 112 0.47 -1.00 -6.43
C GLY A 112 1.21 -0.72 -5.12
N ILE A 113 0.79 -1.35 -4.02
CA ILE A 113 1.47 -1.23 -2.72
C ILE A 113 2.96 -1.60 -2.85
N ALA A 114 3.28 -2.77 -3.41
CA ALA A 114 4.66 -3.21 -3.56
C ALA A 114 5.49 -2.26 -4.44
N ALA A 115 4.90 -1.71 -5.52
CA ALA A 115 5.54 -0.75 -6.40
C ALA A 115 5.85 0.56 -5.68
N VAL A 116 4.90 1.09 -4.91
CA VAL A 116 5.06 2.32 -4.14
C VAL A 116 6.12 2.17 -3.05
N LEU A 117 6.10 1.08 -2.29
CA LEU A 117 7.11 0.79 -1.26
C LEU A 117 8.52 0.71 -1.86
N GLU A 118 8.68 0.02 -2.99
CA GLU A 118 9.97 -0.07 -3.67
C GLU A 118 10.41 1.29 -4.24
N ALA A 119 9.49 2.08 -4.80
CA ALA A 119 9.81 3.42 -5.31
C ALA A 119 10.33 4.34 -4.21
N VAL A 120 9.68 4.35 -3.05
CA VAL A 120 10.13 5.14 -1.88
C VAL A 120 11.51 4.69 -1.40
N ARG A 121 11.74 3.37 -1.27
CA ARG A 121 13.08 2.84 -0.91
C ARG A 121 14.14 3.25 -1.92
N ALA A 122 13.84 3.16 -3.23
CA ALA A 122 14.78 3.54 -4.27
C ALA A 122 15.10 5.04 -4.25
N VAL A 123 14.12 5.89 -3.93
CA VAL A 123 14.31 7.34 -3.74
C VAL A 123 15.27 7.60 -2.58
N GLN A 124 15.04 6.97 -1.44
CA GLN A 124 15.88 7.13 -0.24
C GLN A 124 17.30 6.58 -0.44
N GLU A 125 17.44 5.34 -0.94
CA GLU A 125 18.72 4.66 -1.11
C GLU A 125 19.64 5.36 -2.13
N GLN A 126 19.04 6.02 -3.13
CA GLN A 126 19.79 6.69 -4.21
C GLN A 126 19.85 8.22 -4.02
N ASN A 127 19.34 8.75 -2.89
CA ASN A 127 19.27 10.18 -2.59
C ASN A 127 18.68 10.99 -3.76
N ILE A 128 17.59 10.50 -4.35
CA ILE A 128 16.94 11.16 -5.47
C ILE A 128 16.28 12.47 -4.98
N PRO A 129 16.51 13.61 -5.66
CA PRO A 129 15.80 14.85 -5.36
C PRO A 129 14.29 14.69 -5.53
N HIS A 130 13.50 15.09 -4.51
CA HIS A 130 12.04 14.96 -4.54
C HIS A 130 11.36 16.02 -3.65
N GLY A 131 10.11 16.35 -3.96
CA GLY A 131 9.18 17.04 -3.06
C GLY A 131 8.63 16.08 -2.00
N ASP A 132 7.65 16.54 -1.24
CA ASP A 132 6.96 15.69 -0.27
C ASP A 132 6.34 14.46 -0.95
N ILE A 133 6.46 13.29 -0.32
CA ILE A 133 5.80 12.07 -0.78
C ILE A 133 4.82 11.63 0.31
N GLN A 134 3.55 11.55 -0.07
CA GLN A 134 2.47 11.12 0.80
C GLN A 134 1.88 9.82 0.26
N LEU A 135 1.67 8.85 1.15
CA LEU A 135 1.08 7.55 0.82
C LEU A 135 -0.23 7.39 1.58
N CYS A 136 -1.22 6.75 0.96
CA CYS A 136 -2.44 6.30 1.61
C CYS A 136 -2.76 4.89 1.13
N PHE A 137 -2.70 3.91 2.01
CA PHE A 137 -3.18 2.57 1.71
C PHE A 137 -4.58 2.41 2.30
N THR A 138 -5.57 2.24 1.41
CA THR A 138 -6.99 2.33 1.78
C THR A 138 -7.61 0.98 2.09
N ILE A 139 -8.72 1.01 2.79
CA ILE A 139 -9.51 -0.17 3.18
C ILE A 139 -10.81 -0.25 2.36
N ALA A 140 -11.35 -1.47 2.23
CA ALA A 140 -12.70 -1.73 1.72
C ALA A 140 -12.98 -1.08 0.36
N GLU A 141 -12.00 -1.13 -0.55
CA GLU A 141 -12.16 -0.69 -1.94
C GLU A 141 -13.11 -1.60 -2.69
N GLU A 142 -12.92 -2.93 -2.58
CA GLU A 142 -13.62 -4.00 -3.32
C GLU A 142 -15.15 -4.07 -3.03
N ILE A 143 -15.60 -3.34 -2.04
CA ILE A 143 -17.02 -3.24 -1.67
C ILE A 143 -17.57 -1.81 -1.77
N GLY A 144 -16.92 -0.97 -2.59
CA GLY A 144 -17.39 0.38 -2.94
C GLY A 144 -16.52 1.53 -2.45
N CYS A 145 -15.20 1.38 -2.44
CA CYS A 145 -14.21 2.43 -2.09
C CYS A 145 -14.47 3.08 -0.73
N LEU A 146 -14.95 2.28 0.27
CA LEU A 146 -15.44 2.83 1.53
C LEU A 146 -14.34 3.52 2.35
N GLY A 147 -13.09 3.09 2.21
CA GLY A 147 -11.94 3.76 2.84
C GLY A 147 -11.75 5.17 2.32
N VAL A 148 -11.75 5.33 1.00
CA VAL A 148 -11.58 6.63 0.32
C VAL A 148 -12.74 7.58 0.61
N VAL A 149 -13.97 7.09 0.57
CA VAL A 149 -15.18 7.90 0.86
C VAL A 149 -15.16 8.48 2.27
N ASN A 150 -14.46 7.83 3.21
CA ASN A 150 -14.41 8.22 4.61
C ASN A 150 -13.14 8.96 5.03
N LEU A 151 -12.17 9.17 4.13
CA LEU A 151 -11.01 10.02 4.43
C LEU A 151 -11.39 11.51 4.42
N ASP A 152 -10.59 12.34 5.10
CA ASP A 152 -10.74 13.81 4.99
C ASP A 152 -9.85 14.30 3.84
N PRO A 153 -10.42 14.90 2.77
CA PRO A 153 -9.64 15.44 1.66
C PRO A 153 -8.57 16.47 2.07
N LYS A 154 -8.73 17.11 3.24
CA LYS A 154 -7.71 18.03 3.79
C LYS A 154 -6.44 17.35 4.23
N ASP A 155 -6.47 16.03 4.44
CA ASP A 155 -5.28 15.24 4.76
C ASP A 155 -4.37 15.07 3.54
N ILE A 156 -4.89 15.24 2.32
CA ILE A 156 -4.09 15.21 1.07
C ILE A 156 -3.47 16.60 0.86
N ARG A 157 -2.12 16.64 0.84
CA ARG A 157 -1.33 17.88 0.75
C ARG A 157 -0.44 17.94 -0.50
N ALA A 158 -0.60 16.97 -1.39
CA ALA A 158 0.20 16.84 -2.59
C ALA A 158 -0.37 17.64 -3.77
N ASP A 159 0.51 17.98 -4.71
CA ASP A 159 0.13 18.69 -5.96
C ASP A 159 -0.35 17.71 -7.03
N LEU A 160 0.17 16.48 -7.03
CA LEU A 160 -0.14 15.44 -8.00
C LEU A 160 -0.46 14.11 -7.26
N GLY A 161 -1.47 13.38 -7.74
CA GLY A 161 -1.87 12.09 -7.20
C GLY A 161 -1.86 10.98 -8.24
N TYR A 162 -1.56 9.77 -7.78
CA TYR A 162 -1.60 8.53 -8.55
C TYR A 162 -2.31 7.44 -7.72
N CYS A 163 -3.27 6.75 -8.35
CA CYS A 163 -3.98 5.59 -7.80
C CYS A 163 -4.13 4.51 -8.88
#